data_ca00fb2634d53626a3a6522d83aa4f21
#
_entry.id   ca00fb2634d53626a3a6522d83aa4f21
#
_cell.length_a   1.000
_cell.length_b   1.000
_cell.length_c   1.000
_cell.angle_alpha   90.00
_cell.angle_beta   90.00
_cell.angle_gamma   90.00
#
_symmetry.space_group_name_H-M   'P 1'
#
loop_
_entity.id
_entity.type
_entity.pdbx_description
1 polymer ?
#
loop_
_entity_poly.entity_id
_entity_poly.type
_entity_poly.pdbx_seq_one_letter_code
_entity_poly.pdbx_strand_id
1 'polypeptide(L)'
;MPEGQSALPLLKLGRLELGPGLRALQPGAASGLVVTAMIEVPDSASDRQYAWEVAWSDAAREASGLGAGQRTAEALTAGAGTALADGTRAVVAAQGEVLLARWLPPGAAPSSVRVGPLPSLLEIAAAAARRPAHVVVLADRHGAAVVAHAAGDMHSAQRFPVGTRPGAQDDPHPDRPPALHHGERHVTGSEPESGGERNAEFIAGRVAEAAASVGAHIVLGAGDQHILGAISGHLPRSLGPVTTIASGPVPGYRDDQLSGQVAAALDEITAAAIDAVGELVASSAAGPEPSAVRGVEAVAQQLAEQQVAVLLVAADITTDSAGSRYGIGSRPTELLAAGDPAALTEVPLTDGLAWAALHQDAIVVQLPDRAGPLAGQPVAALLRRGPAA
;
A
#
# COMPACT_ATOMS: atom_id res chain seq x y z
N MET A 1 22.60 11.27 -17.08
CA MET A 1 21.12 11.14 -16.98
C MET A 1 20.65 12.11 -15.92
N PRO A 2 19.64 12.95 -16.14
CA PRO A 2 19.17 13.89 -15.13
C PRO A 2 18.57 13.13 -13.94
N GLU A 3 19.00 13.48 -12.74
CA GLU A 3 18.69 12.82 -11.46
C GLU A 3 17.17 12.72 -11.13
N GLY A 4 16.32 13.48 -11.80
CA GLY A 4 14.89 13.48 -11.56
C GLY A 4 14.08 12.35 -12.21
N GLN A 5 14.58 11.70 -13.27
CA GLN A 5 13.79 10.71 -14.02
C GLN A 5 13.77 9.30 -13.41
N SER A 6 14.76 8.94 -12.60
CA SER A 6 14.84 7.59 -11.99
C SER A 6 13.96 7.41 -10.74
N ALA A 7 13.52 8.48 -10.10
CA ALA A 7 12.70 8.42 -8.88
C ALA A 7 11.19 8.34 -9.16
N LEU A 8 10.72 8.83 -10.31
CA LEU A 8 9.29 8.91 -10.65
C LEU A 8 8.52 7.59 -10.59
N PRO A 9 9.06 6.43 -11.07
CA PRO A 9 8.33 5.18 -10.95
C PRO A 9 8.13 4.73 -9.50
N LEU A 10 9.11 4.97 -8.62
CA LEU A 10 9.04 4.56 -7.21
C LEU A 10 7.97 5.31 -6.42
N LEU A 11 7.73 6.57 -6.76
CA LEU A 11 6.68 7.39 -6.12
C LEU A 11 5.25 6.91 -6.45
N LYS A 12 5.11 6.05 -7.46
CA LYS A 12 3.83 5.46 -7.88
C LYS A 12 3.59 4.07 -7.31
N LEU A 13 4.49 3.55 -6.49
CA LEU A 13 4.34 2.30 -5.77
C LEU A 13 4.04 2.57 -4.31
N GLY A 14 3.18 1.75 -3.72
CA GLY A 14 2.92 1.79 -2.30
C GLY A 14 4.07 1.19 -1.50
N ARG A 15 4.18 1.58 -0.24
CA ARG A 15 5.11 1.00 0.71
C ARG A 15 4.36 0.57 1.96
N LEU A 16 4.64 -0.63 2.44
CA LEU A 16 4.17 -1.05 3.75
C LEU A 16 5.05 -0.40 4.83
N GLU A 17 4.48 0.50 5.58
CA GLU A 17 5.17 1.09 6.73
C GLU A 17 5.03 0.18 7.96
N LEU A 18 6.17 -0.18 8.54
CA LEU A 18 6.19 -0.90 9.81
C LEU A 18 5.84 0.05 10.95
N GLY A 19 4.76 -0.25 11.67
CA GLY A 19 4.41 0.46 12.89
C GLY A 19 5.46 0.24 14.00
N PRO A 20 5.40 1.05 15.08
CA PRO A 20 6.38 0.97 16.19
C PRO A 20 6.51 -0.43 16.78
N GLY A 21 5.41 -1.16 16.97
CA GLY A 21 5.40 -2.52 17.51
C GLY A 21 6.16 -3.51 16.62
N LEU A 22 5.96 -3.46 15.27
CA LEU A 22 6.72 -4.29 14.34
C LEU A 22 8.20 -3.90 14.29
N ARG A 23 8.52 -2.60 14.31
CA ARG A 23 9.92 -2.14 14.32
C ARG A 23 10.67 -2.53 15.59
N ALA A 24 9.97 -2.60 16.72
CA ALA A 24 10.56 -2.99 18.00
C ALA A 24 10.65 -4.51 18.20
N LEU A 25 9.99 -5.29 17.34
CA LEU A 25 10.00 -6.75 17.44
C LEU A 25 11.41 -7.29 17.20
N GLN A 26 11.92 -8.06 18.14
CA GLN A 26 13.20 -8.74 18.01
C GLN A 26 12.97 -10.19 17.62
N PRO A 27 13.54 -10.69 16.51
CA PRO A 27 13.46 -12.09 16.14
C PRO A 27 14.08 -12.98 17.20
N GLY A 28 13.41 -14.09 17.56
CA GLY A 28 13.99 -15.11 18.42
C GLY A 28 13.22 -15.40 19.71
N ALA A 29 13.81 -16.23 20.55
CA ALA A 29 13.16 -16.81 21.72
C ALA A 29 12.65 -15.79 22.76
N ALA A 30 13.22 -14.59 22.82
CA ALA A 30 12.81 -13.55 23.76
C ALA A 30 11.44 -12.93 23.42
N SER A 31 11.06 -12.90 22.14
CA SER A 31 9.81 -12.30 21.67
C SER A 31 8.63 -13.27 21.61
N GLY A 32 8.88 -14.58 21.75
CA GLY A 32 7.88 -15.61 21.49
C GLY A 32 7.57 -15.74 19.99
N LEU A 33 6.53 -16.49 19.67
CA LEU A 33 6.08 -16.68 18.29
C LEU A 33 5.17 -15.55 17.86
N VAL A 34 5.36 -15.13 16.61
CA VAL A 34 4.52 -14.16 15.91
C VAL A 34 3.50 -14.91 15.06
N VAL A 35 2.27 -14.45 15.07
CA VAL A 35 1.21 -14.98 14.22
C VAL A 35 0.88 -13.98 13.13
N THR A 36 0.83 -14.44 11.91
CA THR A 36 0.27 -13.71 10.76
C THR A 36 -0.94 -14.46 10.26
N ALA A 37 -2.11 -13.85 10.28
CA ALA A 37 -3.33 -14.40 9.72
C ALA A 37 -3.82 -13.49 8.60
N MET A 38 -4.16 -14.08 7.47
CA MET A 38 -4.82 -13.44 6.34
C MET A 38 -6.12 -14.19 6.09
N ILE A 39 -7.25 -13.50 6.21
CA ILE A 39 -8.58 -14.11 6.06
C ILE A 39 -9.37 -13.31 5.02
N GLU A 40 -9.80 -13.98 3.99
CA GLU A 40 -10.66 -13.42 2.96
C GLU A 40 -12.12 -13.39 3.45
N VAL A 41 -12.82 -12.30 3.12
CA VAL A 41 -14.23 -12.15 3.49
C VAL A 41 -15.05 -13.17 2.70
N PRO A 42 -15.94 -13.96 3.35
CA PRO A 42 -16.78 -14.93 2.66
C PRO A 42 -17.80 -14.26 1.71
N ASP A 43 -17.76 -14.61 0.43
CA ASP A 43 -18.62 -14.01 -0.61
C ASP A 43 -20.11 -14.36 -0.48
N SER A 44 -20.45 -15.52 0.08
CA SER A 44 -21.78 -16.15 -0.06
C SER A 44 -22.54 -16.39 1.24
N ALA A 45 -22.10 -15.84 2.37
CA ALA A 45 -22.77 -16.08 3.64
C ALA A 45 -24.03 -15.21 3.79
N SER A 46 -25.17 -15.82 4.09
CA SER A 46 -26.41 -15.11 4.43
C SER A 46 -26.27 -14.25 5.69
N ASP A 47 -25.33 -14.62 6.57
CA ASP A 47 -24.87 -13.83 7.72
C ASP A 47 -23.35 -13.69 7.62
N ARG A 48 -22.90 -12.68 6.87
CA ARG A 48 -21.49 -12.43 6.61
C ARG A 48 -20.70 -12.17 7.89
N GLN A 49 -21.28 -11.42 8.82
CA GLN A 49 -20.62 -11.09 10.09
C GLN A 49 -20.38 -12.34 10.93
N TYR A 50 -21.37 -13.23 11.02
CA TYR A 50 -21.22 -14.49 11.74
C TYR A 50 -20.15 -15.40 11.09
N ALA A 51 -20.20 -15.55 9.76
CA ALA A 51 -19.19 -16.33 9.05
C ALA A 51 -17.77 -15.77 9.24
N TRP A 52 -17.66 -14.44 9.30
CA TRP A 52 -16.41 -13.72 9.60
C TRP A 52 -15.89 -14.06 11.01
N GLU A 53 -16.73 -13.99 12.01
CA GLU A 53 -16.37 -14.31 13.40
C GLU A 53 -15.95 -15.77 13.55
N VAL A 54 -16.62 -16.69 12.87
CA VAL A 54 -16.23 -18.10 12.82
C VAL A 54 -14.86 -18.28 12.19
N ALA A 55 -14.59 -17.64 11.03
CA ALA A 55 -13.32 -17.74 10.33
C ALA A 55 -12.15 -17.26 11.22
N TRP A 56 -12.31 -16.16 11.94
CA TRP A 56 -11.29 -15.66 12.87
C TRP A 56 -11.14 -16.52 14.13
N SER A 57 -12.22 -17.12 14.62
CA SER A 57 -12.17 -18.09 15.71
C SER A 57 -11.41 -19.35 15.30
N ASP A 58 -11.62 -19.83 14.09
CA ASP A 58 -10.87 -20.96 13.51
C ASP A 58 -9.38 -20.62 13.32
N ALA A 59 -9.09 -19.42 12.79
CA ALA A 59 -7.71 -18.93 12.66
C ALA A 59 -6.99 -18.85 14.02
N ALA A 60 -7.66 -18.38 15.07
CA ALA A 60 -7.09 -18.34 16.41
C ALA A 60 -6.83 -19.75 16.98
N ARG A 61 -7.73 -20.71 16.69
CA ARG A 61 -7.56 -22.11 17.08
C ARG A 61 -6.40 -22.77 16.33
N GLU A 62 -6.30 -22.53 15.03
CA GLU A 62 -5.18 -22.98 14.20
C GLU A 62 -3.85 -22.42 14.69
N ALA A 63 -3.77 -21.11 14.95
CA ALA A 63 -2.59 -20.47 15.51
C ALA A 63 -2.15 -21.10 16.83
N SER A 64 -3.09 -21.41 17.72
CA SER A 64 -2.82 -22.11 18.99
C SER A 64 -2.30 -23.52 18.75
N GLY A 65 -2.86 -24.24 17.76
CA GLY A 65 -2.39 -25.57 17.35
C GLY A 65 -0.96 -25.57 16.78
N LEU A 66 -0.56 -24.46 16.15
CA LEU A 66 0.78 -24.21 15.63
C LEU A 66 1.78 -23.70 16.71
N GLY A 67 1.33 -23.55 17.96
CA GLY A 67 2.18 -23.18 19.09
C GLY A 67 2.11 -21.70 19.50
N ALA A 68 1.21 -20.91 18.96
CA ALA A 68 0.99 -19.55 19.44
C ALA A 68 0.44 -19.55 20.88
N GLY A 69 0.94 -18.62 21.69
CA GLY A 69 0.41 -18.42 23.04
C GLY A 69 -1.05 -17.94 23.03
N GLN A 70 -1.83 -18.35 24.02
CA GLN A 70 -3.27 -18.03 24.09
C GLN A 70 -3.58 -16.53 23.90
N ARG A 71 -2.84 -15.64 24.58
CA ARG A 71 -3.04 -14.19 24.46
C ARG A 71 -2.80 -13.69 23.03
N THR A 72 -1.84 -14.26 22.31
CA THR A 72 -1.56 -13.90 20.93
C THR A 72 -2.66 -14.38 20.00
N ALA A 73 -3.22 -15.57 20.23
CA ALA A 73 -4.37 -16.08 19.49
C ALA A 73 -5.63 -15.22 19.74
N GLU A 74 -5.87 -14.79 20.97
CA GLU A 74 -6.94 -13.86 21.33
C GLU A 74 -6.79 -12.49 20.65
N ALA A 75 -5.54 -11.99 20.53
CA ALA A 75 -5.24 -10.74 19.86
C ALA A 75 -5.59 -10.78 18.36
N LEU A 76 -5.48 -11.94 17.69
CA LEU A 76 -5.93 -12.09 16.29
C LEU A 76 -7.41 -11.77 16.15
N THR A 77 -8.24 -12.32 17.01
CA THR A 77 -9.70 -12.08 17.00
C THR A 77 -10.02 -10.61 17.26
N ALA A 78 -9.27 -9.94 18.15
CA ALA A 78 -9.41 -8.51 18.40
C ALA A 78 -9.01 -7.67 17.16
N GLY A 79 -7.99 -8.11 16.40
CA GLY A 79 -7.53 -7.45 15.17
C GLY A 79 -8.42 -7.66 13.96
N ALA A 80 -9.34 -8.64 14.01
CA ALA A 80 -10.24 -8.96 12.91
C ALA A 80 -11.11 -7.77 12.48
N GLY A 81 -11.65 -7.03 13.45
CA GLY A 81 -12.59 -5.95 13.18
C GLY A 81 -13.92 -6.47 12.62
N THR A 82 -14.69 -5.57 12.03
CA THR A 82 -15.96 -5.90 11.38
C THR A 82 -15.75 -6.34 9.94
N ALA A 83 -16.50 -7.32 9.45
CA ALA A 83 -16.46 -7.73 8.06
C ALA A 83 -16.89 -6.57 7.15
N LEU A 84 -16.03 -6.24 6.18
CA LEU A 84 -16.33 -5.28 5.11
C LEU A 84 -16.94 -6.01 3.90
N ALA A 85 -17.29 -5.25 2.86
CA ALA A 85 -17.95 -5.82 1.68
C ALA A 85 -17.13 -6.92 1.01
N ASP A 86 -15.83 -6.67 0.83
CA ASP A 86 -14.86 -7.55 0.14
C ASP A 86 -13.43 -7.26 0.62
N GLY A 87 -12.53 -8.17 0.30
CA GLY A 87 -11.11 -8.06 0.60
C GLY A 87 -10.58 -9.12 1.56
N THR A 88 -9.30 -9.02 1.83
CA THR A 88 -8.58 -9.88 2.76
C THR A 88 -8.14 -9.06 3.98
N ARG A 89 -8.50 -9.49 5.16
CA ARG A 89 -7.97 -8.88 6.39
C ARG A 89 -6.66 -9.55 6.77
N ALA A 90 -5.59 -8.78 6.84
CA ALA A 90 -4.31 -9.23 7.38
C ALA A 90 -4.13 -8.71 8.81
N VAL A 91 -3.81 -9.62 9.72
CA VAL A 91 -3.50 -9.30 11.12
C VAL A 91 -2.19 -9.96 11.50
N VAL A 92 -1.30 -9.19 12.08
CA VAL A 92 -0.06 -9.68 12.73
C VAL A 92 -0.18 -9.44 14.22
N ALA A 93 0.01 -10.47 15.00
CA ALA A 93 -0.04 -10.41 16.47
C ALA A 93 1.16 -11.11 17.12
N ALA A 94 1.67 -10.55 18.19
CA ALA A 94 2.70 -11.14 19.02
C ALA A 94 2.53 -10.67 20.48
N GLN A 95 2.91 -11.48 21.45
CA GLN A 95 2.91 -11.17 22.89
C GLN A 95 1.54 -10.69 23.42
N GLY A 96 0.46 -11.07 22.76
CA GLY A 96 -0.90 -10.66 23.14
C GLY A 96 -1.34 -9.30 22.57
N GLU A 97 -0.55 -8.71 21.68
CA GLU A 97 -0.84 -7.42 21.05
C GLU A 97 -1.00 -7.57 19.53
N VAL A 98 -1.87 -6.75 18.95
CA VAL A 98 -1.98 -6.58 17.49
C VAL A 98 -0.90 -5.59 17.03
N LEU A 99 0.05 -6.08 16.25
CA LEU A 99 1.15 -5.26 15.70
C LEU A 99 0.83 -4.63 14.34
N LEU A 100 -0.02 -5.29 13.57
CA LEU A 100 -0.53 -4.82 12.28
C LEU A 100 -1.94 -5.33 12.07
N ALA A 101 -2.81 -4.48 11.56
CA ALA A 101 -4.14 -4.88 11.10
C ALA A 101 -4.48 -4.04 9.86
N ARG A 102 -4.61 -4.70 8.70
CA ARG A 102 -4.82 -4.03 7.40
C ARG A 102 -5.86 -4.75 6.56
N TRP A 103 -6.59 -3.98 5.77
CA TRP A 103 -7.42 -4.51 4.71
C TRP A 103 -6.64 -4.51 3.40
N LEU A 104 -6.56 -5.67 2.76
CA LEU A 104 -5.94 -5.88 1.46
C LEU A 104 -7.02 -6.06 0.38
N PRO A 105 -6.69 -5.81 -0.89
CA PRO A 105 -7.61 -6.08 -2.00
C PRO A 105 -8.09 -7.54 -2.02
N PRO A 106 -9.28 -7.81 -2.60
CA PRO A 106 -9.72 -9.18 -2.85
C PRO A 106 -8.67 -9.95 -3.65
N GLY A 107 -8.43 -11.20 -3.27
CA GLY A 107 -7.46 -12.06 -3.96
C GLY A 107 -5.99 -11.65 -3.80
N ALA A 108 -5.66 -10.69 -2.95
CA ALA A 108 -4.28 -10.29 -2.68
C ALA A 108 -3.43 -11.42 -2.09
N ALA A 109 -4.06 -12.27 -1.26
CA ALA A 109 -3.45 -13.47 -0.72
C ALA A 109 -4.55 -14.47 -0.32
N PRO A 110 -4.32 -15.78 -0.43
CA PRO A 110 -5.26 -16.77 0.07
C PRO A 110 -5.35 -16.71 1.59
N SER A 111 -6.50 -17.15 2.12
CA SER A 111 -6.67 -17.29 3.57
C SER A 111 -5.61 -18.23 4.13
N SER A 112 -4.90 -17.80 5.15
CA SER A 112 -3.79 -18.54 5.76
C SER A 112 -3.50 -18.08 7.18
N VAL A 113 -2.98 -19.01 7.98
CA VAL A 113 -2.45 -18.73 9.32
C VAL A 113 -1.02 -19.22 9.35
N ARG A 114 -0.09 -18.36 9.74
CA ARG A 114 1.32 -18.71 9.88
C ARG A 114 1.82 -18.31 11.27
N VAL A 115 2.59 -19.20 11.87
CA VAL A 115 3.20 -18.99 13.19
C VAL A 115 4.71 -19.20 13.07
N GLY A 116 5.49 -18.25 13.48
CA GLY A 116 6.93 -18.29 13.33
C GLY A 116 7.66 -17.26 14.17
N PRO A 117 9.00 -17.25 14.12
CA PRO A 117 9.80 -16.26 14.81
C PRO A 117 9.73 -14.86 14.18
N LEU A 118 9.27 -14.76 12.94
CA LEU A 118 9.00 -13.52 12.22
C LEU A 118 7.57 -13.50 11.65
N PRO A 119 6.99 -12.31 11.43
CA PRO A 119 5.74 -12.19 10.70
C PRO A 119 5.95 -12.49 9.21
N SER A 120 4.99 -13.16 8.59
CA SER A 120 4.92 -13.34 7.13
C SER A 120 4.39 -12.07 6.47
N LEU A 121 5.28 -11.19 6.05
CA LEU A 121 4.94 -9.86 5.53
C LEU A 121 5.02 -9.75 4.00
N LEU A 122 5.49 -10.78 3.28
CA LEU A 122 5.74 -10.69 1.84
C LEU A 122 4.47 -10.34 1.06
N GLU A 123 3.39 -11.09 1.27
CA GLU A 123 2.13 -10.89 0.56
C GLU A 123 1.47 -9.56 0.95
N ILE A 124 1.56 -9.17 2.23
CA ILE A 124 1.04 -7.89 2.74
C ILE A 124 1.79 -6.72 2.10
N ALA A 125 3.12 -6.81 2.03
CA ALA A 125 3.96 -5.78 1.43
C ALA A 125 3.77 -5.68 -0.09
N ALA A 126 3.64 -6.82 -0.77
CA ALA A 126 3.36 -6.87 -2.20
C ALA A 126 1.98 -6.27 -2.54
N ALA A 127 0.96 -6.54 -1.72
CA ALA A 127 -0.35 -5.92 -1.87
C ALA A 127 -0.28 -4.40 -1.63
N ALA A 128 0.48 -3.95 -0.62
CA ALA A 128 0.69 -2.53 -0.36
C ALA A 128 1.38 -1.82 -1.54
N ALA A 129 2.33 -2.47 -2.21
CA ALA A 129 3.01 -1.92 -3.38
C ALA A 129 2.05 -1.61 -4.53
N ARG A 130 0.97 -2.38 -4.67
CA ARG A 130 -0.08 -2.20 -5.68
C ARG A 130 -1.15 -1.18 -5.28
N ARG A 131 -1.11 -0.66 -4.08
CA ARG A 131 -2.05 0.34 -3.54
C ARG A 131 -1.28 1.50 -2.94
N PRO A 132 -0.69 2.36 -3.80
CA PRO A 132 0.02 3.56 -3.36
C PRO A 132 -0.93 4.54 -2.66
N ALA A 133 -0.35 5.41 -1.84
CA ALA A 133 -1.09 6.55 -1.33
C ALA A 133 -1.60 7.42 -2.47
N HIS A 134 -2.86 7.81 -2.43
CA HIS A 134 -3.49 8.57 -3.50
C HIS A 134 -4.56 9.50 -2.96
N VAL A 135 -4.90 10.51 -3.76
CA VAL A 135 -6.02 11.41 -3.50
C VAL A 135 -7.06 11.25 -4.59
N VAL A 136 -8.31 11.13 -4.20
CA VAL A 136 -9.47 11.16 -5.12
C VAL A 136 -10.14 12.52 -5.01
N VAL A 137 -10.31 13.18 -6.15
CA VAL A 137 -11.00 14.49 -6.26
C VAL A 137 -12.28 14.29 -7.05
N LEU A 138 -13.41 14.55 -6.40
CA LEU A 138 -14.71 14.60 -7.04
C LEU A 138 -15.06 16.07 -7.23
N ALA A 139 -15.06 16.56 -8.47
CA ALA A 139 -15.25 18.00 -8.74
C ALA A 139 -16.33 18.27 -9.77
N ASP A 140 -17.17 19.25 -9.47
CA ASP A 140 -18.13 19.84 -10.40
C ASP A 140 -18.07 21.39 -10.32
N ARG A 141 -18.91 22.08 -11.09
CA ARG A 141 -18.98 23.56 -11.10
C ARG A 141 -19.42 24.18 -9.77
N HIS A 142 -19.89 23.38 -8.83
CA HIS A 142 -20.42 23.89 -7.53
C HIS A 142 -19.44 23.67 -6.40
N GLY A 143 -18.50 22.74 -6.53
CA GLY A 143 -17.52 22.43 -5.49
C GLY A 143 -16.74 21.17 -5.75
N ALA A 144 -16.03 20.71 -4.73
CA ALA A 144 -15.28 19.47 -4.78
C ALA A 144 -15.33 18.74 -3.45
N ALA A 145 -15.22 17.41 -3.51
CA ALA A 145 -14.87 16.57 -2.38
C ALA A 145 -13.48 15.99 -2.61
N VAL A 146 -12.63 16.06 -1.61
CA VAL A 146 -11.25 15.54 -1.65
C VAL A 146 -11.12 14.44 -0.61
N VAL A 147 -10.63 13.28 -1.03
CA VAL A 147 -10.46 12.12 -0.18
C VAL A 147 -9.05 11.58 -0.34
N ALA A 148 -8.30 11.49 0.76
CA ALA A 148 -6.96 10.95 0.78
C ALA A 148 -6.93 9.53 1.34
N HIS A 149 -6.20 8.66 0.68
CA HIS A 149 -5.98 7.27 1.06
C HIS A 149 -4.50 7.03 1.32
N ALA A 150 -4.19 6.47 2.48
CA ALA A 150 -2.82 6.03 2.80
C ALA A 150 -2.45 4.77 2.00
N ALA A 151 -1.13 4.56 1.79
CA ALA A 151 -0.65 3.38 1.08
C ALA A 151 -1.08 2.08 1.77
N GLY A 152 -1.50 1.11 0.97
CA GLY A 152 -1.83 -0.25 1.43
C GLY A 152 -3.06 -0.36 2.32
N ASP A 153 -3.89 0.69 2.43
CA ASP A 153 -5.14 0.63 3.18
C ASP A 153 -6.33 1.00 2.28
N MET A 154 -7.24 0.06 2.09
CA MET A 154 -8.41 0.27 1.23
C MET A 154 -9.52 1.09 1.89
N HIS A 155 -9.53 1.20 3.22
CA HIS A 155 -10.69 1.72 3.94
C HIS A 155 -10.42 2.91 4.86
N SER A 156 -9.17 3.25 5.13
CA SER A 156 -8.84 4.47 5.86
C SER A 156 -8.78 5.67 4.91
N ALA A 157 -9.92 6.33 4.75
CA ALA A 157 -10.03 7.52 3.94
C ALA A 157 -10.16 8.75 4.83
N GLN A 158 -9.27 9.73 4.65
CA GLN A 158 -9.42 11.05 5.24
C GLN A 158 -10.19 11.95 4.29
N ARG A 159 -11.32 12.46 4.73
CA ARG A 159 -12.14 13.39 3.94
C ARG A 159 -11.78 14.82 4.26
N PHE A 160 -11.56 15.59 3.20
CA PHE A 160 -11.34 17.04 3.28
C PHE A 160 -12.54 17.72 2.62
N PRO A 161 -13.52 18.21 3.38
CA PRO A 161 -14.63 18.96 2.78
C PRO A 161 -14.08 20.23 2.15
N VAL A 162 -14.32 20.38 0.87
CA VAL A 162 -14.01 21.60 0.12
C VAL A 162 -15.35 22.31 -0.09
N GLY A 163 -15.77 23.11 0.87
CA GLY A 163 -16.97 23.93 0.76
C GLY A 163 -16.83 24.99 -0.32
N THR A 164 -17.96 25.35 -0.94
CA THR A 164 -18.08 26.59 -1.68
C THR A 164 -17.83 27.75 -0.70
N ARG A 165 -17.03 28.71 -1.10
CA ARG A 165 -16.66 30.01 -0.51
C ARG A 165 -17.35 30.38 0.83
N PRO A 166 -16.63 30.92 1.84
CA PRO A 166 -17.22 31.43 3.07
C PRO A 166 -18.29 32.49 2.76
N GLY A 167 -19.55 32.17 3.05
CA GLY A 167 -20.69 33.07 2.80
C GLY A 167 -22.00 32.36 2.46
N ALA A 168 -21.97 31.08 2.11
CA ALA A 168 -23.18 30.25 2.06
C ALA A 168 -23.36 29.59 3.44
N GLN A 169 -24.50 29.83 4.07
CA GLN A 169 -24.85 29.25 5.36
C GLN A 169 -24.85 27.73 5.28
N ASP A 170 -23.83 27.11 5.89
CA ASP A 170 -23.76 25.67 6.08
C ASP A 170 -24.66 25.24 7.22
N ASP A 171 -25.57 24.35 6.93
CA ASP A 171 -26.31 23.58 7.93
C ASP A 171 -25.39 22.41 8.40
N PRO A 172 -24.93 22.36 9.66
CA PRO A 172 -23.95 21.39 10.12
C PRO A 172 -24.62 20.02 10.40
N HIS A 173 -24.92 19.27 9.37
CA HIS A 173 -25.32 17.87 9.54
C HIS A 173 -24.15 16.95 9.18
N PRO A 174 -23.48 16.29 10.18
CA PRO A 174 -22.23 15.54 9.95
C PRO A 174 -22.42 14.26 9.11
N ASP A 175 -23.65 13.81 8.87
CA ASP A 175 -23.94 12.54 8.17
C ASP A 175 -24.61 12.72 6.80
N ARG A 176 -24.70 13.94 6.28
CA ARG A 176 -25.27 14.17 4.96
C ARG A 176 -24.15 14.52 3.99
N PRO A 177 -23.95 13.74 2.89
CA PRO A 177 -23.10 14.21 1.82
C PRO A 177 -23.60 15.58 1.38
N PRO A 178 -22.72 16.55 0.98
CA PRO A 178 -23.15 17.85 0.53
C PRO A 178 -24.27 17.66 -0.49
N ALA A 179 -25.47 18.11 -0.16
CA ALA A 179 -26.61 17.99 -1.03
C ALA A 179 -26.30 18.82 -2.27
N LEU A 180 -26.10 18.16 -3.40
CA LEU A 180 -26.09 18.79 -4.71
C LEU A 180 -27.50 19.36 -4.90
N HIS A 181 -27.68 20.62 -4.56
CA HIS A 181 -28.94 21.30 -4.75
C HIS A 181 -29.22 21.42 -6.26
N HIS A 182 -30.07 20.57 -6.78
CA HIS A 182 -30.77 20.81 -8.01
C HIS A 182 -31.75 21.97 -7.80
N GLY A 183 -31.24 23.16 -7.89
CA GLY A 183 -32.01 24.39 -7.89
C GLY A 183 -31.68 25.16 -9.16
N GLU A 184 -32.52 25.02 -10.20
CA GLU A 184 -32.50 25.92 -11.35
C GLU A 184 -32.66 27.36 -10.84
N ARG A 185 -31.54 28.12 -10.80
CA ARG A 185 -31.56 29.57 -10.89
C ARG A 185 -30.83 29.98 -12.14
N HIS A 186 -31.58 30.25 -13.16
CA HIS A 186 -31.13 31.09 -14.27
C HIS A 186 -30.65 32.44 -13.70
N VAL A 187 -29.34 32.56 -13.51
CA VAL A 187 -28.71 33.86 -13.40
C VAL A 187 -28.07 34.13 -14.76
N THR A 188 -28.80 34.87 -15.58
CA THR A 188 -28.25 35.57 -16.74
C THR A 188 -27.36 36.69 -16.19
N GLY A 189 -26.10 36.45 -16.16
CA GLY A 189 -25.09 37.42 -15.77
C GLY A 189 -23.73 36.82 -16.07
N SER A 190 -23.16 37.24 -17.19
CA SER A 190 -21.78 37.00 -17.57
C SER A 190 -20.83 37.56 -16.52
N GLU A 191 -20.46 36.77 -15.52
CA GLU A 191 -19.23 36.98 -14.78
C GLU A 191 -18.26 35.89 -15.13
N PRO A 192 -17.06 36.31 -15.52
CA PRO A 192 -16.21 35.50 -16.38
C PRO A 192 -15.30 34.57 -15.57
N GLU A 193 -14.62 33.70 -16.26
CA GLU A 193 -13.44 32.86 -16.05
C GLU A 193 -12.66 33.02 -14.74
N SER A 194 -12.61 34.21 -14.13
CA SER A 194 -11.89 34.52 -12.88
C SER A 194 -12.48 33.88 -11.61
N GLY A 195 -13.75 33.48 -11.61
CA GLY A 195 -14.38 32.79 -10.48
C GLY A 195 -14.03 31.29 -10.46
N GLY A 196 -14.01 30.68 -11.62
CA GLY A 196 -13.66 29.28 -11.80
C GLY A 196 -12.19 28.99 -11.51
N GLU A 197 -11.28 29.86 -12.00
CA GLU A 197 -9.84 29.73 -11.74
C GLU A 197 -9.50 29.85 -10.25
N ARG A 198 -10.06 30.84 -9.55
CA ARG A 198 -9.84 31.01 -8.10
C ARG A 198 -10.38 29.84 -7.28
N ASN A 199 -11.46 29.22 -7.71
CA ASN A 199 -11.98 28.03 -7.07
C ASN A 199 -11.09 26.81 -7.35
N ALA A 200 -10.58 26.66 -8.57
CA ALA A 200 -9.64 25.59 -8.92
C ALA A 200 -8.33 25.68 -8.15
N GLU A 201 -7.77 26.89 -7.99
CA GLU A 201 -6.58 27.13 -7.17
C GLU A 201 -6.80 26.75 -5.70
N PHE A 202 -7.95 27.15 -5.12
CA PHE A 202 -8.32 26.78 -3.76
C PHE A 202 -8.46 25.27 -3.59
N ILE A 203 -9.15 24.58 -4.52
CA ILE A 203 -9.29 23.13 -4.50
C ILE A 203 -7.92 22.45 -4.64
N ALA A 204 -7.06 22.94 -5.54
CA ALA A 204 -5.71 22.41 -5.71
C ALA A 204 -4.87 22.51 -4.44
N GLY A 205 -5.00 23.62 -3.69
CA GLY A 205 -4.38 23.78 -2.36
C GLY A 205 -4.85 22.71 -1.38
N ARG A 206 -6.16 22.41 -1.34
CA ARG A 206 -6.71 21.36 -0.47
C ARG A 206 -6.27 19.95 -0.91
N VAL A 207 -6.16 19.71 -2.21
CA VAL A 207 -5.61 18.46 -2.75
C VAL A 207 -4.16 18.29 -2.34
N ALA A 208 -3.35 19.34 -2.42
CA ALA A 208 -1.94 19.31 -2.01
C ALA A 208 -1.79 19.05 -0.50
N GLU A 209 -2.63 19.65 0.35
CA GLU A 209 -2.67 19.38 1.78
C GLU A 209 -3.07 17.93 2.08
N ALA A 210 -4.11 17.44 1.43
CA ALA A 210 -4.58 16.06 1.55
C ALA A 210 -3.49 15.06 1.10
N ALA A 211 -2.84 15.33 -0.03
CA ALA A 211 -1.74 14.51 -0.53
C ALA A 211 -0.55 14.48 0.46
N ALA A 212 -0.16 15.63 1.00
CA ALA A 212 0.92 15.72 1.98
C ALA A 212 0.60 14.92 3.26
N SER A 213 -0.66 14.91 3.70
CA SER A 213 -1.07 14.19 4.92
C SER A 213 -0.88 12.68 4.87
N VAL A 214 -0.90 12.09 3.65
CA VAL A 214 -0.75 10.65 3.43
C VAL A 214 0.49 10.30 2.59
N GLY A 215 1.31 11.27 2.22
CA GLY A 215 2.47 11.06 1.35
C GLY A 215 2.10 10.63 -0.08
N ALA A 216 0.94 11.09 -0.60
CA ALA A 216 0.48 10.72 -1.93
C ALA A 216 1.20 11.51 -3.02
N HIS A 217 1.44 10.84 -4.16
CA HIS A 217 1.94 11.41 -5.40
C HIS A 217 1.00 11.19 -6.60
N ILE A 218 -0.14 10.54 -6.35
CA ILE A 218 -1.15 10.22 -7.35
C ILE A 218 -2.42 10.98 -7.01
N VAL A 219 -2.97 11.68 -8.00
CA VAL A 219 -4.26 12.37 -7.90
C VAL A 219 -5.19 11.81 -8.98
N LEU A 220 -6.28 11.22 -8.54
CA LEU A 220 -7.35 10.70 -9.40
C LEU A 220 -8.52 11.67 -9.38
N GLY A 221 -9.12 11.94 -10.53
CA GLY A 221 -10.22 12.89 -10.66
C GLY A 221 -11.46 12.28 -11.28
N ALA A 222 -12.64 12.56 -10.72
CA ALA A 222 -13.92 12.26 -11.35
C ALA A 222 -14.82 13.50 -11.36
N GLY A 223 -15.56 13.71 -12.45
CA GLY A 223 -16.48 14.82 -12.59
C GLY A 223 -16.27 15.67 -13.84
N ASP A 224 -16.34 16.98 -13.71
CA ASP A 224 -16.21 17.93 -14.80
C ASP A 224 -14.75 18.04 -15.28
N GLN A 225 -14.47 17.63 -16.51
CA GLN A 225 -13.13 17.61 -17.09
C GLN A 225 -12.46 18.99 -17.14
N HIS A 226 -13.24 20.05 -17.39
CA HIS A 226 -12.71 21.40 -17.45
C HIS A 226 -12.19 21.85 -16.08
N ILE A 227 -12.95 21.55 -15.03
CA ILE A 227 -12.58 21.86 -13.65
C ILE A 227 -11.40 21.01 -13.21
N LEU A 228 -11.39 19.70 -13.50
CA LEU A 228 -10.27 18.83 -13.22
C LEU A 228 -8.99 19.28 -13.93
N GLY A 229 -9.11 19.75 -15.17
CA GLY A 229 -8.00 20.35 -15.92
C GLY A 229 -7.46 21.62 -15.27
N ALA A 230 -8.35 22.52 -14.82
CA ALA A 230 -7.95 23.74 -14.11
C ALA A 230 -7.27 23.40 -12.75
N ILE A 231 -7.83 22.47 -11.97
CA ILE A 231 -7.21 21.99 -10.72
C ILE A 231 -5.81 21.44 -11.02
N SER A 232 -5.67 20.59 -12.06
CA SER A 232 -4.40 20.01 -12.48
C SER A 232 -3.33 21.05 -12.78
N GLY A 233 -3.72 22.18 -13.39
CA GLY A 233 -2.83 23.29 -13.70
C GLY A 233 -2.26 24.01 -12.49
N HIS A 234 -2.96 23.95 -11.35
CA HIS A 234 -2.55 24.57 -10.09
C HIS A 234 -1.87 23.59 -9.09
N LEU A 235 -1.81 22.29 -9.42
CA LEU A 235 -1.14 21.33 -8.53
C LEU A 235 0.38 21.54 -8.50
N PRO A 236 1.03 21.29 -7.34
CA PRO A 236 2.48 21.21 -7.27
C PRO A 236 3.03 20.15 -8.24
N ARG A 237 4.17 20.43 -8.86
CA ARG A 237 4.83 19.50 -9.80
C ARG A 237 5.13 18.11 -9.21
N SER A 238 5.28 18.04 -7.89
CA SER A 238 5.52 16.79 -7.16
C SER A 238 4.33 15.81 -7.18
N LEU A 239 3.10 16.30 -7.41
CA LEU A 239 1.90 15.47 -7.48
C LEU A 239 1.60 14.97 -8.91
N GLY A 240 2.20 15.58 -9.92
CA GLY A 240 1.85 15.29 -11.32
C GLY A 240 0.44 15.78 -11.68
N PRO A 241 -0.02 15.48 -12.90
CA PRO A 241 -1.35 15.86 -13.36
C PRO A 241 -2.44 14.99 -12.72
N VAL A 242 -3.66 15.52 -12.66
CA VAL A 242 -4.86 14.76 -12.30
C VAL A 242 -5.13 13.69 -13.37
N THR A 243 -5.17 12.44 -12.97
CA THR A 243 -5.62 11.34 -13.84
C THR A 243 -7.14 11.25 -13.78
N THR A 244 -7.83 11.61 -14.85
CA THR A 244 -9.29 11.55 -14.90
C THR A 244 -9.75 10.10 -15.06
N ILE A 245 -10.53 9.62 -14.08
CA ILE A 245 -11.05 8.24 -14.02
C ILE A 245 -12.53 8.16 -14.45
N ALA A 246 -13.28 9.24 -14.29
CA ALA A 246 -14.67 9.34 -14.74
C ALA A 246 -15.00 10.76 -15.15
N SER A 247 -15.85 10.90 -16.17
CA SER A 247 -16.35 12.18 -16.66
C SER A 247 -17.87 12.23 -16.56
N GLY A 248 -18.44 13.40 -16.21
CA GLY A 248 -19.88 13.59 -16.14
C GLY A 248 -20.37 13.99 -14.74
N PRO A 249 -21.64 13.71 -14.39
CA PRO A 249 -22.17 13.99 -13.05
C PRO A 249 -21.33 13.28 -11.99
N VAL A 250 -20.98 14.01 -10.93
CA VAL A 250 -20.16 13.45 -9.85
C VAL A 250 -20.90 12.29 -9.18
N PRO A 251 -20.41 11.07 -9.29
CA PRO A 251 -20.98 9.93 -8.56
C PRO A 251 -20.80 10.14 -7.06
N GLY A 252 -21.73 9.61 -6.24
CA GLY A 252 -21.53 9.59 -4.79
C GLY A 252 -20.24 8.84 -4.44
N TYR A 253 -19.51 9.28 -3.44
CA TYR A 253 -18.23 8.65 -3.05
C TYR A 253 -18.33 7.17 -2.66
N ARG A 254 -19.52 6.69 -2.39
CA ARG A 254 -19.80 5.27 -2.08
C ARG A 254 -20.35 4.49 -3.28
N ASP A 255 -20.24 5.04 -4.47
CA ASP A 255 -20.65 4.35 -5.68
C ASP A 255 -19.64 3.23 -5.96
N ASP A 256 -20.10 1.98 -5.99
CA ASP A 256 -19.27 0.81 -6.30
C ASP A 256 -18.59 0.96 -7.66
N GLN A 257 -19.24 1.65 -8.63
CA GLN A 257 -18.66 1.92 -9.93
C GLN A 257 -17.43 2.84 -9.83
N LEU A 258 -17.50 3.91 -9.01
CA LEU A 258 -16.35 4.79 -8.79
C LEU A 258 -15.21 4.04 -8.10
N SER A 259 -15.50 3.23 -7.10
CA SER A 259 -14.52 2.40 -6.41
C SER A 259 -13.82 1.45 -7.37
N GLY A 260 -14.55 0.82 -8.29
CA GLY A 260 -14.00 -0.02 -9.35
C GLY A 260 -13.10 0.76 -10.31
N GLN A 261 -13.49 1.99 -10.72
CA GLN A 261 -12.68 2.86 -11.58
C GLN A 261 -11.39 3.32 -10.89
N VAL A 262 -11.45 3.68 -9.61
CA VAL A 262 -10.26 4.01 -8.81
C VAL A 262 -9.32 2.80 -8.76
N ALA A 263 -9.84 1.61 -8.46
CA ALA A 263 -9.03 0.39 -8.40
C ALA A 263 -8.36 0.10 -9.75
N ALA A 264 -9.10 0.16 -10.86
CA ALA A 264 -8.56 -0.08 -12.20
C ALA A 264 -7.46 0.93 -12.57
N ALA A 265 -7.66 2.22 -12.28
CA ALA A 265 -6.65 3.25 -12.55
C ALA A 265 -5.37 3.04 -11.71
N LEU A 266 -5.51 2.65 -10.45
CA LEU A 266 -4.36 2.33 -9.60
C LEU A 266 -3.62 1.08 -10.10
N ASP A 267 -4.33 0.05 -10.55
CA ASP A 267 -3.73 -1.16 -11.13
C ASP A 267 -2.93 -0.83 -12.39
N GLU A 268 -3.44 0.02 -13.28
CA GLU A 268 -2.74 0.49 -14.48
C GLU A 268 -1.47 1.30 -14.12
N ILE A 269 -1.61 2.27 -13.21
CA ILE A 269 -0.49 3.12 -12.77
C ILE A 269 0.60 2.28 -12.13
N THR A 270 0.23 1.34 -11.26
CA THR A 270 1.21 0.51 -10.55
C THR A 270 1.83 -0.55 -11.44
N ALA A 271 1.09 -1.12 -12.39
CA ALA A 271 1.65 -2.02 -13.39
C ALA A 271 2.73 -1.32 -14.21
N ALA A 272 2.45 -0.13 -14.76
CA ALA A 272 3.44 0.66 -15.49
C ALA A 272 4.66 1.03 -14.63
N ALA A 273 4.46 1.30 -13.34
CA ALA A 273 5.56 1.59 -12.43
C ALA A 273 6.42 0.34 -12.13
N ILE A 274 5.81 -0.83 -11.99
CA ILE A 274 6.50 -2.11 -11.80
C ILE A 274 7.33 -2.44 -13.05
N ASP A 275 6.76 -2.28 -14.25
CA ASP A 275 7.47 -2.50 -15.51
C ASP A 275 8.68 -1.57 -15.64
N ALA A 276 8.52 -0.28 -15.32
CA ALA A 276 9.63 0.68 -15.34
C ALA A 276 10.73 0.33 -14.32
N VAL A 277 10.38 -0.14 -13.13
CA VAL A 277 11.35 -0.66 -12.15
C VAL A 277 12.05 -1.90 -12.70
N GLY A 278 11.30 -2.79 -13.34
CA GLY A 278 11.85 -3.98 -14.00
C GLY A 278 12.89 -3.63 -15.07
N GLU A 279 12.59 -2.65 -15.92
CA GLU A 279 13.52 -2.15 -16.94
C GLU A 279 14.80 -1.54 -16.32
N LEU A 280 14.63 -0.79 -15.22
CA LEU A 280 15.77 -0.25 -14.46
C LEU A 280 16.66 -1.37 -13.91
N VAL A 281 16.08 -2.41 -13.33
CA VAL A 281 16.84 -3.58 -12.85
C VAL A 281 17.51 -4.31 -14.00
N ALA A 282 16.82 -4.49 -15.13
CA ALA A 282 17.37 -5.17 -16.30
C ALA A 282 18.58 -4.42 -16.90
N SER A 283 18.48 -3.11 -17.04
CA SER A 283 19.51 -2.26 -17.63
C SER A 283 20.70 -2.00 -16.69
N SER A 284 20.46 -1.96 -15.38
CA SER A 284 21.47 -1.55 -14.39
C SER A 284 22.32 -2.69 -13.85
N ALA A 285 21.94 -3.94 -14.05
CA ALA A 285 22.69 -5.08 -13.54
C ALA A 285 23.99 -5.38 -14.33
N ALA A 286 24.16 -4.79 -15.49
CA ALA A 286 25.29 -5.04 -16.40
C ALA A 286 26.36 -3.92 -16.41
N GLY A 287 26.18 -2.86 -15.61
CA GLY A 287 27.10 -1.71 -15.57
C GLY A 287 28.32 -1.91 -14.66
N PRO A 288 29.37 -1.07 -14.80
CA PRO A 288 30.54 -1.12 -13.92
C PRO A 288 30.23 -0.76 -12.45
N GLU A 289 29.18 0.03 -12.21
CA GLU A 289 28.62 0.31 -10.90
C GLU A 289 27.15 -0.13 -10.93
N PRO A 290 26.87 -1.39 -10.57
CA PRO A 290 25.51 -1.90 -10.68
C PRO A 290 24.60 -1.19 -9.67
N SER A 291 23.53 -0.55 -10.17
CA SER A 291 22.45 -0.05 -9.34
C SER A 291 21.34 -1.09 -9.12
N ALA A 292 21.58 -2.34 -9.53
CA ALA A 292 20.71 -3.48 -9.26
C ALA A 292 21.54 -4.76 -9.10
N VAL A 293 21.06 -5.67 -8.26
CA VAL A 293 21.65 -6.99 -8.01
C VAL A 293 20.60 -8.08 -8.16
N ARG A 294 21.02 -9.31 -8.45
CA ARG A 294 20.16 -10.48 -8.62
C ARG A 294 20.68 -11.67 -7.82
N GLY A 295 19.75 -12.54 -7.40
CA GLY A 295 20.05 -13.73 -6.62
C GLY A 295 20.08 -13.46 -5.12
N VAL A 296 19.80 -14.50 -4.33
CA VAL A 296 19.56 -14.38 -2.90
C VAL A 296 20.79 -13.84 -2.15
N GLU A 297 21.97 -14.35 -2.43
CA GLU A 297 23.20 -13.95 -1.72
C GLU A 297 23.54 -12.47 -1.95
N ALA A 298 23.53 -12.02 -3.22
CA ALA A 298 23.82 -10.63 -3.54
C ALA A 298 22.77 -9.68 -2.95
N VAL A 299 21.50 -10.06 -2.98
CA VAL A 299 20.41 -9.27 -2.36
C VAL A 299 20.58 -9.24 -0.84
N ALA A 300 20.89 -10.37 -0.20
CA ALA A 300 21.11 -10.44 1.25
C ALA A 300 22.27 -9.51 1.69
N GLN A 301 23.35 -9.47 0.92
CA GLN A 301 24.46 -8.55 1.18
C GLN A 301 23.98 -7.09 1.12
N GLN A 302 23.24 -6.71 0.07
CA GLN A 302 22.75 -5.33 -0.08
C GLN A 302 21.68 -4.95 0.97
N LEU A 303 20.90 -5.93 1.46
CA LEU A 303 20.01 -5.74 2.59
C LEU A 303 20.81 -5.44 3.87
N ALA A 304 21.88 -6.19 4.14
CA ALA A 304 22.76 -5.95 5.29
C ALA A 304 23.44 -4.57 5.24
N GLU A 305 23.78 -4.10 4.05
CA GLU A 305 24.35 -2.78 3.78
C GLU A 305 23.30 -1.65 3.74
N GLN A 306 22.01 -1.98 3.87
CA GLN A 306 20.85 -1.06 3.82
C GLN A 306 20.74 -0.28 2.49
N GLN A 307 21.20 -0.89 1.39
CA GLN A 307 21.21 -0.27 0.08
C GLN A 307 20.00 -0.58 -0.79
N VAL A 308 19.05 -1.40 -0.33
CA VAL A 308 17.89 -1.80 -1.13
C VAL A 308 16.81 -0.72 -1.10
N ALA A 309 16.43 -0.23 -2.29
CA ALA A 309 15.29 0.66 -2.49
C ALA A 309 14.01 -0.13 -2.84
N VAL A 310 14.14 -1.12 -3.74
CA VAL A 310 13.05 -2.02 -4.13
C VAL A 310 13.56 -3.45 -4.12
N LEU A 311 12.82 -4.33 -3.48
CA LEU A 311 13.00 -5.77 -3.54
C LEU A 311 11.98 -6.37 -4.51
N LEU A 312 12.45 -7.03 -5.56
CA LEU A 312 11.64 -7.80 -6.50
C LEU A 312 11.70 -9.28 -6.13
N VAL A 313 10.56 -9.93 -5.99
CA VAL A 313 10.45 -11.33 -5.57
C VAL A 313 9.55 -12.08 -6.54
N ALA A 314 9.98 -13.24 -7.03
CA ALA A 314 9.13 -14.09 -7.86
C ALA A 314 8.00 -14.73 -7.04
N ALA A 315 6.81 -14.85 -7.61
CA ALA A 315 5.68 -15.46 -6.91
C ALA A 315 5.91 -16.93 -6.57
N ASP A 316 6.70 -17.64 -7.38
CA ASP A 316 7.04 -19.06 -7.19
C ASP A 316 8.15 -19.29 -6.14
N ILE A 317 8.74 -18.22 -5.57
CA ILE A 317 9.78 -18.35 -4.52
C ILE A 317 9.27 -19.14 -3.32
N THR A 318 7.99 -19.02 -2.98
CA THR A 318 7.39 -19.73 -1.85
C THR A 318 7.39 -21.26 -2.06
N THR A 319 7.33 -21.72 -3.30
CA THR A 319 7.29 -23.13 -3.65
C THR A 319 8.68 -23.76 -3.59
N ASP A 320 9.69 -23.05 -4.13
CA ASP A 320 11.08 -23.56 -4.21
C ASP A 320 11.82 -23.42 -2.89
N SER A 321 11.49 -22.40 -2.10
CA SER A 321 12.17 -22.06 -0.86
C SER A 321 11.42 -22.48 0.41
N ALA A 322 10.35 -23.29 0.28
CA ALA A 322 9.60 -23.81 1.43
C ALA A 322 10.49 -24.59 2.44
N GLY A 323 11.65 -25.08 1.98
CA GLY A 323 12.68 -25.72 2.82
C GLY A 323 13.94 -24.86 3.06
N SER A 324 14.10 -23.72 2.39
CA SER A 324 15.30 -22.88 2.52
C SER A 324 15.16 -22.00 3.76
N ARG A 325 16.01 -22.22 4.73
CA ARG A 325 16.09 -21.42 5.96
C ARG A 325 17.28 -20.49 5.89
N TYR A 326 17.09 -19.30 6.43
CA TYR A 326 18.12 -18.28 6.57
C TYR A 326 18.17 -17.83 8.04
N GLY A 327 19.28 -17.25 8.42
CA GLY A 327 19.46 -16.69 9.75
C GLY A 327 19.21 -15.18 9.74
N ILE A 328 18.55 -14.67 10.77
CA ILE A 328 18.60 -13.23 11.07
C ILE A 328 19.71 -13.00 12.07
N GLY A 329 20.64 -12.09 11.71
CA GLY A 329 21.75 -11.68 12.55
C GLY A 329 21.34 -10.67 13.64
N SER A 330 22.33 -9.92 14.12
CA SER A 330 22.12 -8.94 15.19
C SER A 330 21.30 -7.72 14.76
N ARG A 331 21.26 -7.43 13.45
CA ARG A 331 20.44 -6.35 12.87
C ARG A 331 19.27 -6.95 12.10
N PRO A 332 18.11 -6.31 12.11
CA PRO A 332 16.92 -6.76 11.36
C PRO A 332 17.17 -6.92 9.86
N THR A 333 18.12 -6.17 9.30
CA THR A 333 18.48 -6.18 7.87
C THR A 333 19.55 -7.22 7.52
N GLU A 334 20.09 -7.93 8.50
CA GLU A 334 21.20 -8.89 8.32
C GLU A 334 20.65 -10.29 8.10
N LEU A 335 20.59 -10.69 6.83
CA LEU A 335 20.15 -12.02 6.41
C LEU A 335 21.38 -12.89 6.12
N LEU A 336 21.57 -13.93 6.92
CA LEU A 336 22.73 -14.82 6.91
C LEU A 336 22.39 -16.17 6.26
N ALA A 337 23.39 -16.88 5.77
CA ALA A 337 23.21 -18.22 5.24
C ALA A 337 22.69 -19.17 6.36
N ALA A 338 22.00 -20.23 5.97
CA ALA A 338 21.52 -21.24 6.90
C ALA A 338 22.68 -21.88 7.65
N GLY A 339 22.54 -21.99 8.97
CA GLY A 339 23.57 -22.57 9.84
C GLY A 339 24.77 -21.65 10.17
N ASP A 340 24.72 -20.38 9.75
CA ASP A 340 25.72 -19.40 10.16
C ASP A 340 25.69 -19.24 11.71
N PRO A 341 26.84 -19.38 12.39
CA PRO A 341 26.88 -19.28 13.87
C PRO A 341 26.54 -17.88 14.40
N ALA A 342 26.58 -16.83 13.55
CA ALA A 342 26.14 -15.49 13.92
C ALA A 342 24.62 -15.30 13.83
N ALA A 343 23.88 -16.27 13.31
CA ALA A 343 22.43 -16.21 13.21
C ALA A 343 21.80 -16.40 14.60
N LEU A 344 20.99 -15.41 15.02
CA LEU A 344 20.24 -15.46 16.27
C LEU A 344 18.97 -16.31 16.14
N THR A 345 18.39 -16.36 14.96
CA THR A 345 17.14 -17.06 14.69
C THR A 345 17.09 -17.51 13.25
N GLU A 346 16.70 -18.77 13.04
CA GLU A 346 16.43 -19.28 11.70
C GLU A 346 14.98 -18.99 11.26
N VAL A 347 14.83 -18.53 10.03
CA VAL A 347 13.55 -18.10 9.44
C VAL A 347 13.40 -18.63 8.01
N PRO A 348 12.17 -18.75 7.48
CA PRO A 348 11.94 -18.94 6.05
C PRO A 348 12.58 -17.80 5.25
N LEU A 349 13.13 -18.11 4.08
CA LEU A 349 13.77 -17.11 3.20
C LEU A 349 12.84 -15.94 2.90
N THR A 350 11.58 -16.21 2.56
CA THR A 350 10.59 -15.20 2.23
C THR A 350 10.31 -14.23 3.36
N ASP A 351 10.20 -14.75 4.59
CA ASP A 351 9.95 -13.94 5.78
C ASP A 351 11.18 -13.08 6.11
N GLY A 352 12.38 -13.67 6.00
CA GLY A 352 13.65 -12.96 6.22
C GLY A 352 13.88 -11.84 5.21
N LEU A 353 13.63 -12.08 3.91
CA LEU A 353 13.74 -11.08 2.85
C LEU A 353 12.77 -9.91 3.05
N ALA A 354 11.49 -10.21 3.27
CA ALA A 354 10.47 -9.19 3.50
C ALA A 354 10.77 -8.38 4.75
N TRP A 355 11.14 -9.06 5.85
CA TRP A 355 11.53 -8.43 7.11
C TRP A 355 12.69 -7.46 6.94
N ALA A 356 13.81 -7.93 6.35
CA ALA A 356 14.99 -7.12 6.14
C ALA A 356 14.74 -5.92 5.21
N ALA A 357 13.97 -6.11 4.14
CA ALA A 357 13.60 -5.06 3.21
C ALA A 357 12.76 -3.96 3.88
N LEU A 358 11.73 -4.35 4.63
CA LEU A 358 10.82 -3.41 5.28
C LEU A 358 11.49 -2.64 6.42
N HIS A 359 12.48 -3.21 7.11
CA HIS A 359 13.24 -2.52 8.14
C HIS A 359 14.15 -1.41 7.62
N GLN A 360 14.43 -1.38 6.33
CA GLN A 360 15.13 -0.29 5.66
C GLN A 360 14.20 0.55 4.76
N ASP A 361 12.89 0.44 4.95
CA ASP A 361 11.88 1.17 4.18
C ASP A 361 11.93 0.89 2.66
N ALA A 362 12.33 -0.32 2.26
CA ALA A 362 12.28 -0.74 0.86
C ALA A 362 10.84 -1.05 0.43
N ILE A 363 10.55 -0.85 -0.85
CA ILE A 363 9.32 -1.30 -1.48
C ILE A 363 9.49 -2.79 -1.82
N VAL A 364 8.48 -3.61 -1.55
CA VAL A 364 8.51 -5.03 -1.91
C VAL A 364 7.49 -5.28 -3.01
N VAL A 365 7.97 -5.77 -4.15
CA VAL A 365 7.14 -6.06 -5.33
C VAL A 365 7.21 -7.55 -5.63
N GLN A 366 6.07 -8.19 -5.77
CA GLN A 366 5.98 -9.57 -6.23
C GLN A 366 5.71 -9.60 -7.74
N LEU A 367 6.56 -10.32 -8.47
CA LEU A 367 6.43 -10.56 -9.90
C LEU A 367 5.82 -11.95 -10.16
N PRO A 368 5.05 -12.14 -11.24
CA PRO A 368 4.36 -13.40 -11.51
C PRO A 368 5.32 -14.58 -11.72
N ASP A 369 6.50 -14.33 -12.27
CA ASP A 369 7.50 -15.34 -12.60
C ASP A 369 8.93 -14.80 -12.46
N ARG A 370 9.93 -15.63 -12.82
CA ARG A 370 11.36 -15.31 -12.81
C ARG A 370 11.87 -14.73 -14.13
N ALA A 371 11.00 -14.45 -15.09
CA ALA A 371 11.39 -13.86 -16.37
C ALA A 371 11.76 -12.37 -16.23
N GLY A 372 12.16 -11.76 -17.33
CA GLY A 372 12.42 -10.33 -17.42
C GLY A 372 13.45 -9.83 -16.39
N PRO A 373 13.04 -8.96 -15.45
CA PRO A 373 13.97 -8.31 -14.51
C PRO A 373 14.74 -9.29 -13.62
N LEU A 374 14.14 -10.42 -13.29
CA LEU A 374 14.75 -11.44 -12.44
C LEU A 374 15.77 -12.32 -13.17
N ALA A 375 15.71 -12.42 -14.50
CA ALA A 375 16.62 -13.20 -15.33
C ALA A 375 16.83 -14.65 -14.83
N GLY A 376 15.72 -15.32 -14.45
CA GLY A 376 15.73 -16.67 -13.91
C GLY A 376 16.02 -16.79 -12.41
N GLN A 377 16.41 -15.71 -11.75
CA GLN A 377 16.66 -15.69 -10.29
C GLN A 377 15.36 -15.55 -9.50
N PRO A 378 15.27 -16.04 -8.26
CA PRO A 378 14.07 -15.91 -7.44
C PRO A 378 13.87 -14.49 -6.92
N VAL A 379 14.92 -13.68 -6.83
CA VAL A 379 14.90 -12.31 -6.31
C VAL A 379 15.88 -11.41 -7.04
N ALA A 380 15.56 -10.11 -7.06
CA ALA A 380 16.45 -9.02 -7.45
C ALA A 380 16.20 -7.79 -6.57
N ALA A 381 17.14 -6.87 -6.55
CA ALA A 381 16.98 -5.61 -5.86
C ALA A 381 17.47 -4.43 -6.71
N LEU A 382 16.70 -3.34 -6.70
CA LEU A 382 17.15 -2.02 -7.12
C LEU A 382 17.76 -1.33 -5.91
N LEU A 383 18.97 -0.79 -6.10
CA LEU A 383 19.74 -0.19 -5.00
C LEU A 383 19.45 1.31 -4.87
N ARG A 384 19.56 1.80 -3.65
CA ARG A 384 19.64 3.24 -3.38
C ARG A 384 20.94 3.75 -3.97
N ARG A 385 20.89 4.80 -4.74
CA ARG A 385 22.13 5.51 -5.09
C ARG A 385 22.66 6.09 -3.78
N GLY A 386 23.87 5.67 -3.40
CA GLY A 386 24.56 6.32 -2.31
C GLY A 386 24.72 7.80 -2.60
N PRO A 387 24.83 8.68 -1.58
CA PRO A 387 25.28 10.03 -1.80
C PRO A 387 26.60 9.90 -2.59
N ALA A 388 26.69 10.60 -3.73
CA ALA A 388 27.93 10.71 -4.46
C ALA A 388 28.99 11.18 -3.46
N ALA A 389 30.03 10.35 -3.26
CA ALA A 389 31.11 10.62 -2.34
C ALA A 389 31.90 11.87 -2.79
#